data_8ded42f109808201b663abe1d6b50ad4
#
_entry.id   8ded42f109808201b663abe1d6b50ad4
#
_cell.length_a   1.000
_cell.length_b   1.000
_cell.length_c   1.000
_cell.angle_alpha   90.00
_cell.angle_beta   90.00
_cell.angle_gamma   90.00
#
_symmetry.space_group_name_H-M   'P 1'
#
loop_
_entity.id
_entity.type
_entity.pdbx_description
1 polymer ?
#
loop_
_entity_poly.entity_id
_entity_poly.type
_entity_poly.pdbx_seq_one_letter_code
_entity_poly.pdbx_strand_id
1 'polypeptide(L)'
;MKLLAHLIYLLNEQGVGNTFYLSPIIKKILDNHYEQERKAKLSTMKIYIRKFTNNGYLEKEPGHYILLKPIPTDLTTTILRTWK
;
A
#
# COMPACT_ATOMS: atom_id res chain seq x y z
N MET A 1 12.49 7.50 3.22
CA MET A 1 11.76 6.29 3.62
C MET A 1 11.58 5.38 2.41
N LYS A 2 11.81 4.08 2.59
CA LYS A 2 11.63 3.12 1.50
C LYS A 2 10.17 3.03 1.09
N LEU A 3 9.94 2.74 -0.18
CA LEU A 3 8.59 2.72 -0.75
C LEU A 3 7.62 1.82 0.02
N LEU A 4 8.02 0.58 0.27
CA LEU A 4 7.16 -0.38 0.98
C LEU A 4 6.85 0.08 2.40
N ALA A 5 7.86 0.53 3.14
CA ALA A 5 7.67 1.00 4.51
C ALA A 5 6.75 2.23 4.55
N HIS A 6 6.92 3.16 3.60
CA HIS A 6 6.08 4.35 3.52
C HIS A 6 4.62 3.98 3.22
N LEU A 7 4.42 3.05 2.28
CA LEU A 7 3.08 2.57 1.95
C LEU A 7 2.41 1.92 3.15
N ILE A 8 3.12 1.01 3.85
CA ILE A 8 2.60 0.33 5.03
C ILE A 8 2.20 1.33 6.11
N TYR A 9 3.07 2.31 6.36
CA TYR A 9 2.80 3.35 7.36
C TYR A 9 1.51 4.11 7.05
N LEU A 10 1.36 4.57 5.81
CA LEU A 10 0.19 5.36 5.42
C LEU A 10 -1.09 4.51 5.41
N LEU A 11 -1.01 3.24 5.02
CA LEU A 11 -2.17 2.36 5.06
C LEU A 11 -2.61 2.11 6.51
N ASN A 12 -1.67 1.83 7.40
CA ASN A 12 -2.00 1.59 8.82
C ASN A 12 -2.55 2.84 9.49
N GLU A 13 -2.14 4.03 9.06
CA GLU A 13 -2.66 5.29 9.60
C GLU A 13 -4.16 5.47 9.34
N GLN A 14 -4.71 4.79 8.35
CA GLN A 14 -6.14 4.90 8.05
C GLN A 14 -7.01 4.34 9.16
N GLY A 15 -6.48 3.43 9.95
CA GLY A 15 -7.20 2.80 11.05
C GLY A 15 -7.98 1.57 10.63
N VAL A 16 -7.92 0.53 11.46
CA VAL A 16 -8.61 -0.74 11.20
C VAL A 16 -10.11 -0.51 11.16
N GLY A 17 -10.77 -1.07 10.14
CA GLY A 17 -12.20 -0.95 9.94
C GLY A 17 -12.66 0.30 9.21
N ASN A 18 -11.77 1.25 8.99
CA ASN A 18 -12.11 2.49 8.31
C ASN A 18 -11.97 2.38 6.80
N THR A 19 -12.87 3.05 6.09
CA THR A 19 -12.78 3.17 4.64
C THR A 19 -11.80 4.29 4.28
N PHE A 20 -11.11 4.12 3.16
CA PHE A 20 -10.20 5.15 2.68
C PHE A 20 -10.07 5.08 1.16
N TYR A 21 -9.65 6.20 0.56
CA TYR A 21 -9.34 6.27 -0.85
C TYR A 21 -7.85 6.05 -1.06
N LEU A 22 -7.51 5.21 -2.03
CA LEU A 22 -6.12 4.88 -2.32
C LEU A 22 -5.37 6.02 -3.00
N SER A 23 -6.06 6.77 -3.87
CA SER A 23 -5.42 7.82 -4.68
C SER A 23 -4.67 8.88 -3.87
N PRO A 24 -5.22 9.42 -2.77
CA PRO A 24 -4.46 10.40 -1.97
C PRO A 24 -3.20 9.80 -1.35
N ILE A 25 -3.25 8.54 -0.95
CA ILE A 25 -2.09 7.84 -0.36
C ILE A 25 -1.00 7.70 -1.41
N ILE A 26 -1.35 7.21 -2.59
CA ILE A 26 -0.42 7.04 -3.71
C ILE A 26 0.20 8.38 -4.10
N LYS A 27 -0.62 9.43 -4.22
CA LYS A 27 -0.13 10.76 -4.57
C LYS A 27 0.89 11.27 -3.56
N LYS A 28 0.60 11.11 -2.27
CA LYS A 28 1.49 11.54 -1.20
C LYS A 28 2.84 10.85 -1.29
N ILE A 29 2.85 9.56 -1.59
CA ILE A 29 4.08 8.80 -1.74
C ILE A 29 4.84 9.25 -3.00
N LEU A 30 4.15 9.36 -4.14
CA LEU A 30 4.77 9.74 -5.41
C LEU A 30 5.36 11.14 -5.38
N ASP A 31 4.78 12.05 -4.59
CA ASP A 31 5.30 13.41 -4.45
C ASP A 31 6.71 13.44 -3.83
N ASN A 32 7.14 12.35 -3.20
CA ASN A 32 8.49 12.21 -2.63
C ASN A 32 9.49 11.58 -3.62
N HIS A 33 9.07 11.33 -4.86
CA HIS A 33 9.92 10.72 -5.88
C HIS A 33 10.03 11.63 -7.09
N TYR A 34 11.16 11.51 -7.80
CA TYR A 34 11.35 12.24 -9.06
C TYR A 34 10.30 11.80 -10.08
N GLU A 35 9.87 12.74 -10.91
CA GLU A 35 8.81 12.50 -11.88
C GLU A 35 9.08 11.28 -12.78
N GLN A 36 10.32 11.12 -13.23
CA GLN A 36 10.68 10.01 -14.11
C GLN A 36 10.62 8.65 -13.42
N GLU A 37 10.58 8.61 -12.08
CA GLU A 37 10.49 7.37 -11.32
C GLU A 37 9.06 6.99 -10.97
N ARG A 38 8.12 7.94 -11.06
CA ARG A 38 6.77 7.76 -10.53
C ARG A 38 6.00 6.62 -11.18
N LYS A 39 6.17 6.43 -12.50
CA LYS A 39 5.47 5.35 -13.21
C LYS A 39 5.88 3.97 -12.68
N ALA A 40 7.17 3.74 -12.49
CA ALA A 40 7.68 2.48 -11.96
C ALA A 40 7.27 2.27 -10.50
N LYS A 41 7.31 3.33 -9.69
CA LYS A 41 6.89 3.27 -8.29
C LYS A 41 5.41 2.98 -8.16
N LEU A 42 4.58 3.57 -9.02
CA LEU A 42 3.14 3.31 -9.04
C LEU A 42 2.86 1.85 -9.35
N SER A 43 3.52 1.28 -10.36
CA SER A 43 3.36 -0.13 -10.72
C SER A 43 3.73 -1.04 -9.56
N THR A 44 4.83 -0.74 -8.86
CA THR A 44 5.29 -1.49 -7.71
C THR A 44 4.27 -1.42 -6.56
N MET A 45 3.74 -0.23 -6.28
CA MET A 45 2.73 -0.08 -5.22
C MET A 45 1.45 -0.85 -5.53
N LYS A 46 1.03 -0.89 -6.79
CA LYS A 46 -0.15 -1.67 -7.18
C LYS A 46 0.04 -3.16 -6.90
N ILE A 47 1.25 -3.68 -7.11
CA ILE A 47 1.58 -5.07 -6.79
C ILE A 47 1.48 -5.31 -5.27
N TYR A 48 2.04 -4.41 -4.47
CA TYR A 48 1.99 -4.53 -3.01
C TYR A 48 0.55 -4.50 -2.50
N ILE A 49 -0.25 -3.57 -3.00
CA ILE A 49 -1.65 -3.42 -2.60
C ILE A 49 -2.44 -4.68 -2.95
N ARG A 50 -2.21 -5.25 -4.13
CA ARG A 50 -2.85 -6.50 -4.53
C ARG A 50 -2.49 -7.63 -3.56
N LYS A 51 -1.21 -7.72 -3.17
CA LYS A 51 -0.76 -8.74 -2.22
C LYS A 51 -1.40 -8.56 -0.84
N PHE A 52 -1.49 -7.35 -0.36
CA PHE A 52 -2.18 -7.05 0.90
C PHE A 52 -3.65 -7.45 0.83
N THR A 53 -4.30 -7.16 -0.29
CA THR A 53 -5.70 -7.51 -0.51
C THR A 53 -5.88 -9.04 -0.55
N ASN A 54 -5.03 -9.73 -1.30
CA ASN A 54 -5.11 -11.17 -1.45
C ASN A 54 -4.83 -11.93 -0.15
N ASN A 55 -4.14 -11.31 0.79
CA ASN A 55 -3.76 -11.95 2.06
C ASN A 55 -4.59 -11.46 3.25
N GLY A 56 -5.68 -10.74 2.99
CA GLY A 56 -6.66 -10.41 4.01
C GLY A 56 -6.36 -9.18 4.85
N TYR A 57 -5.41 -8.32 4.44
CA TYR A 57 -5.12 -7.07 5.15
C TYR A 57 -5.96 -5.91 4.65
N LEU A 58 -6.33 -5.94 3.38
CA LEU A 58 -7.17 -4.92 2.76
C LEU A 58 -8.36 -5.59 2.09
N GLU A 59 -9.47 -4.88 2.04
CA GLU A 59 -10.64 -5.27 1.26
C GLU A 59 -10.91 -4.19 0.23
N LYS A 60 -11.05 -4.58 -1.04
CA LYS A 60 -11.36 -3.65 -2.11
C LYS A 60 -12.87 -3.56 -2.28
N GLU A 61 -13.39 -2.33 -2.19
CA GLU A 61 -14.78 -2.02 -2.44
C GLU A 61 -14.87 -1.08 -3.66
N PRO A 62 -16.05 -0.94 -4.28
CA PRO A 62 -16.19 0.04 -5.37
C PRO A 62 -15.80 1.44 -4.89
N GLY A 63 -14.73 1.99 -5.48
CA GLY A 63 -14.27 3.34 -5.22
C GLY A 63 -13.41 3.54 -3.96
N HIS A 64 -13.27 2.54 -3.09
CA HIS A 64 -12.47 2.70 -1.87
C HIS A 64 -11.94 1.36 -1.36
N TYR A 65 -11.14 1.43 -0.30
CA TYR A 65 -10.59 0.26 0.39
C TYR A 65 -10.92 0.32 1.88
N ILE A 66 -10.83 -0.83 2.54
CA ILE A 66 -10.99 -0.95 4.00
C ILE A 66 -9.75 -1.66 4.54
N LEU A 67 -9.19 -1.12 5.62
CA LEU A 67 -8.09 -1.79 6.33
C LEU A 67 -8.72 -2.83 7.29
N LEU A 68 -8.49 -4.12 7.02
CA LEU A 68 -9.10 -5.20 7.82
C LEU A 68 -8.29 -5.51 9.07
N LYS A 69 -6.97 -5.41 8.98
CA LYS A 69 -6.06 -5.64 10.12
C LYS A 69 -4.74 -4.93 9.87
N PRO A 70 -3.97 -4.60 10.92
CA PRO A 70 -2.72 -3.89 10.75
C PRO A 70 -1.74 -4.67 9.87
N ILE A 71 -1.11 -3.97 8.93
CA ILE A 71 -0.10 -4.57 8.06
C ILE A 71 1.21 -4.64 8.85
N PRO A 72 1.91 -5.79 8.87
CA PRO A 72 3.18 -5.91 9.58
C PRO A 72 4.19 -4.86 9.11
N THR A 73 4.79 -4.16 10.06
CA THR A 73 5.74 -3.07 9.74
C THR A 73 7.14 -3.56 9.42
N ASP A 74 7.42 -4.83 9.69
CA ASP A 74 8.72 -5.46 9.45
C ASP A 74 8.79 -6.21 8.11
N LEU A 75 7.76 -6.09 7.28
CA LEU A 75 7.78 -6.71 5.95
C LEU A 75 8.89 -6.14 5.08
N THR A 76 9.59 -7.05 4.40
CA THR A 76 10.57 -6.69 3.38
C THR A 76 10.05 -7.10 2.01
N THR A 77 10.66 -6.56 0.96
CA THR A 77 10.31 -6.96 -0.41
C THR A 77 10.58 -8.45 -0.63
N THR A 78 11.60 -9.00 0.00
CA THR A 78 11.93 -10.43 -0.11
C THR A 78 10.82 -11.29 0.47
N ILE A 79 10.32 -10.95 1.67
CA ILE A 79 9.22 -11.67 2.30
C ILE A 79 7.95 -11.53 1.45
N LEU A 80 7.67 -10.33 0.99
CA LEU A 80 6.45 -10.04 0.24
C LEU A 80 6.39 -10.79 -1.09
N ARG A 81 7.54 -11.14 -1.67
CA ARG A 81 7.58 -11.96 -2.89
C ARG A 81 6.94 -13.33 -2.70
N THR A 82 6.94 -13.86 -1.48
CA THR A 82 6.34 -15.16 -1.18
C THR A 82 4.82 -15.08 -1.02
N TRP A 83 4.27 -13.89 -0.90
CA TRP A 83 2.82 -13.69 -0.77
C TRP A 83 2.13 -13.79 -2.14
N LYS A 84 0.91 -14.26 -2.09
CA LYS A 84 0.07 -14.38 -3.30
C LYS A 84 -0.44 -13.03 -3.81
#